data_20eb68fe1f5c6d14d11e73a3388ab20c
#
_entry.id   20eb68fe1f5c6d14d11e73a3388ab20c
#
_cell.length_a   1.000
_cell.length_b   1.000
_cell.length_c   1.000
_cell.angle_alpha   90.00
_cell.angle_beta   90.00
_cell.angle_gamma   90.00
#
_symmetry.space_group_name_H-M   'P 1'
#
loop_
_entity.id
_entity.type
_entity.pdbx_description
1 polymer ?
#
loop_
_entity_poly.entity_id
_entity_poly.type
_entity_poly.pdbx_seq_one_letter_code
_entity_poly.pdbx_strand_id
1 'polypeptide(L)'
;MSRFFKRKKDEKEDEGTEKAVEATEVETAEEEPVEAPEVVEEPAVEEEVSVGGADTIPYHSEIQDRLMYMFNDSNIGGGIEGTDEFYIEFMAMGERFWIGKAPLGNIELKTGAMTDQDAHVRIANDVVSDLLSAATFDEFTKIYLQYYKSAEAGKFVKIEVRKPITDLNRRGYARVPIMKLLIGSAR
;
A
#
# COMPACT_ATOMS: atom_id res chain seq x y z
N MET A 1 54.77 -16.08 5.62
CA MET A 1 54.93 -16.21 4.14
C MET A 1 53.83 -15.37 3.51
N SER A 2 54.27 -14.26 2.92
CA SER A 2 53.44 -13.25 2.24
C SER A 2 53.00 -13.76 0.87
N ARG A 3 51.80 -13.43 0.46
CA ARG A 3 51.47 -13.25 -0.97
C ARG A 3 50.41 -12.14 -1.16
N PHE A 4 50.95 -10.99 -1.53
CA PHE A 4 50.25 -9.88 -2.20
C PHE A 4 49.70 -10.34 -3.54
N PHE A 5 48.44 -10.01 -3.84
CA PHE A 5 47.97 -9.92 -5.22
C PHE A 5 47.40 -8.52 -5.50
N LYS A 6 48.18 -7.82 -6.28
CA LYS A 6 47.97 -6.53 -6.88
C LYS A 6 47.37 -6.77 -8.29
N ARG A 7 46.22 -6.24 -8.61
CA ARG A 7 45.68 -6.06 -9.99
C ARG A 7 44.90 -4.76 -10.01
N LYS A 8 45.42 -3.83 -10.66
CA LYS A 8 45.62 -3.38 -12.03
C LYS A 8 44.31 -2.69 -12.53
N LYS A 9 44.45 -1.39 -12.58
CA LYS A 9 43.63 -0.34 -13.14
C LYS A 9 43.70 -0.46 -14.65
N ASP A 10 42.58 -0.50 -15.35
CA ASP A 10 42.51 -0.18 -16.76
C ASP A 10 41.46 0.92 -16.97
N GLU A 11 42.01 2.08 -17.25
CA GLU A 11 41.32 3.22 -17.89
C GLU A 11 41.07 2.85 -19.36
N LYS A 12 39.87 3.15 -19.81
CA LYS A 12 39.65 3.36 -21.24
C LYS A 12 38.65 4.51 -21.43
N GLU A 13 39.24 5.65 -21.74
CA GLU A 13 38.60 6.76 -22.42
C GLU A 13 38.17 6.29 -23.80
N ASP A 14 36.97 6.72 -24.25
CA ASP A 14 36.73 6.89 -25.66
C ASP A 14 35.81 8.10 -25.89
N GLU A 15 36.36 9.01 -26.64
CA GLU A 15 35.80 10.29 -27.08
C GLU A 15 34.83 10.11 -28.25
N GLY A 16 33.88 11.04 -28.32
CA GLY A 16 33.52 11.61 -29.66
C GLY A 16 32.19 11.14 -30.22
N THR A 17 31.20 11.98 -30.32
CA THR A 17 30.95 12.74 -31.56
C THR A 17 29.70 13.61 -31.42
N GLU A 18 29.91 14.90 -31.50
CA GLU A 18 28.90 15.91 -31.85
C GLU A 18 28.32 15.63 -33.24
N LYS A 19 27.04 15.78 -33.39
CA LYS A 19 26.47 16.22 -34.63
C LYS A 19 25.19 17.02 -34.43
N ALA A 20 25.34 18.31 -34.56
CA ALA A 20 24.28 19.27 -34.82
C ALA A 20 23.73 19.10 -36.24
N VAL A 21 22.63 19.71 -36.50
CA VAL A 21 21.87 20.16 -37.67
C VAL A 21 20.46 19.56 -37.61
N GLU A 22 19.35 20.23 -37.84
CA GLU A 22 19.04 21.41 -38.64
C GLU A 22 17.60 21.83 -38.30
N ALA A 23 17.39 23.13 -38.23
CA ALA A 23 16.08 23.75 -38.15
C ALA A 23 15.32 23.58 -39.48
N THR A 24 14.03 23.31 -39.37
CA THR A 24 13.12 23.59 -40.52
C THR A 24 11.88 24.28 -39.99
N GLU A 25 11.81 25.58 -40.27
CA GLU A 25 10.59 26.38 -40.37
C GLU A 25 9.71 25.86 -41.48
N VAL A 26 8.44 26.18 -41.37
CA VAL A 26 7.35 26.37 -42.36
C VAL A 26 6.13 25.59 -41.89
N GLU A 27 4.90 26.05 -41.77
CA GLU A 27 4.14 27.09 -42.46
C GLU A 27 2.77 27.21 -41.78
N THR A 28 2.27 28.38 -41.74
CA THR A 28 0.96 28.82 -41.29
C THR A 28 -0.14 28.23 -42.21
N ALA A 29 -1.18 27.64 -41.64
CA ALA A 29 -2.44 27.45 -42.36
C ALA A 29 -3.65 27.58 -41.42
N GLU A 30 -4.38 28.64 -41.61
CA GLU A 30 -5.83 28.88 -41.60
C GLU A 30 -6.71 28.26 -40.51
N GLU A 31 -7.33 29.17 -39.78
CA GLU A 31 -8.46 29.02 -38.91
C GLU A 31 -9.70 28.51 -39.67
N GLU A 32 -10.33 27.44 -39.22
CA GLU A 32 -11.78 27.23 -39.36
C GLU A 32 -12.41 27.06 -37.98
N PRO A 33 -13.57 27.66 -37.70
CA PRO A 33 -14.22 27.56 -36.40
C PRO A 33 -14.99 26.24 -36.31
N VAL A 34 -14.50 25.33 -35.44
CA VAL A 34 -15.25 24.12 -35.08
C VAL A 34 -16.23 24.47 -33.96
N GLU A 35 -17.51 24.25 -34.26
CA GLU A 35 -18.65 24.32 -33.38
C GLU A 35 -18.38 23.66 -32.01
N ALA A 36 -18.81 24.34 -30.97
CA ALA A 36 -18.79 23.83 -29.59
C ALA A 36 -19.58 22.52 -29.49
N PRO A 37 -19.03 21.44 -28.91
CA PRO A 37 -19.84 20.29 -28.56
C PRO A 37 -20.73 20.66 -27.34
N GLU A 38 -22.00 20.41 -27.55
CA GLU A 38 -23.07 20.39 -26.57
C GLU A 38 -22.61 19.72 -25.26
N VAL A 39 -22.67 20.45 -24.17
CA VAL A 39 -22.43 19.91 -22.82
C VAL A 39 -23.55 18.94 -22.53
N VAL A 40 -23.29 17.66 -22.69
CA VAL A 40 -24.13 16.61 -22.10
C VAL A 40 -23.90 16.68 -20.60
N GLU A 41 -24.87 17.20 -19.86
CA GLU A 41 -24.95 17.06 -18.43
C GLU A 41 -25.02 15.56 -18.10
N GLU A 42 -23.90 14.99 -17.65
CA GLU A 42 -23.90 13.71 -16.97
C GLU A 42 -24.76 13.86 -15.71
N PRO A 43 -25.72 12.93 -15.47
CA PRO A 43 -26.48 12.97 -14.24
C PRO A 43 -25.50 12.80 -13.09
N ALA A 44 -25.46 13.80 -12.20
CA ALA A 44 -24.80 13.71 -10.91
C ALA A 44 -25.27 12.41 -10.25
N VAL A 45 -24.39 11.43 -10.18
CA VAL A 45 -24.54 10.27 -9.30
C VAL A 45 -24.51 10.88 -7.91
N GLU A 46 -25.69 11.06 -7.31
CA GLU A 46 -25.79 11.32 -5.89
C GLU A 46 -25.11 10.16 -5.19
N GLU A 47 -23.87 10.36 -4.73
CA GLU A 47 -23.26 9.51 -3.74
C GLU A 47 -24.20 9.52 -2.53
N GLU A 48 -25.00 8.47 -2.41
CA GLU A 48 -25.67 8.17 -1.16
C GLU A 48 -24.59 8.05 -0.09
N VAL A 49 -24.36 9.13 0.64
CA VAL A 49 -23.59 9.12 1.88
C VAL A 49 -24.36 8.22 2.83
N SER A 50 -24.07 6.92 2.78
CA SER A 50 -24.56 5.99 3.76
C SER A 50 -24.01 6.47 5.11
N VAL A 51 -24.93 6.91 5.98
CA VAL A 51 -24.65 7.17 7.40
C VAL A 51 -24.34 5.81 8.04
N GLY A 52 -23.17 5.28 7.74
CA GLY A 52 -22.64 4.08 8.36
C GLY A 52 -22.31 4.38 9.82
N GLY A 53 -22.61 3.45 10.71
CA GLY A 53 -22.12 3.51 12.10
C GLY A 53 -20.58 3.64 12.10
N ALA A 54 -20.00 4.08 13.21
CA ALA A 54 -18.59 4.44 13.36
C ALA A 54 -17.56 3.38 12.90
N ASP A 55 -18.00 2.13 12.64
CA ASP A 55 -17.16 0.99 12.27
C ASP A 55 -17.50 0.38 10.90
N THR A 56 -18.33 1.04 10.09
CA THR A 56 -18.74 0.52 8.78
C THR A 56 -17.61 0.64 7.76
N ILE A 57 -17.33 -0.44 7.04
CA ILE A 57 -16.36 -0.45 5.96
C ILE A 57 -17.11 -0.49 4.63
N PRO A 58 -16.92 0.49 3.73
CA PRO A 58 -17.53 0.47 2.41
C PRO A 58 -17.04 -0.73 1.59
N TYR A 59 -17.78 -1.08 0.55
CA TYR A 59 -17.37 -2.15 -0.35
C TYR A 59 -16.08 -1.76 -1.11
N HIS A 60 -15.17 -2.73 -1.19
CA HIS A 60 -13.96 -2.63 -2.00
C HIS A 60 -13.81 -3.92 -2.80
N SER A 61 -13.39 -3.83 -4.05
CA SER A 61 -13.10 -4.98 -4.91
C SER A 61 -11.74 -5.62 -4.60
N GLU A 62 -10.82 -4.85 -4.02
CA GLU A 62 -9.45 -5.28 -3.74
C GLU A 62 -9.10 -5.14 -2.26
N ILE A 63 -8.31 -6.08 -1.78
CA ILE A 63 -7.86 -6.08 -0.38
C ILE A 63 -6.92 -4.92 -0.08
N GLN A 64 -6.17 -4.45 -1.07
CA GLN A 64 -5.26 -3.31 -0.97
C GLN A 64 -6.03 -2.04 -0.65
N ASP A 65 -7.10 -1.76 -1.41
CA ASP A 65 -7.96 -0.59 -1.23
C ASP A 65 -8.68 -0.63 0.12
N ARG A 66 -9.17 -1.81 0.50
CA ARG A 66 -9.81 -2.01 1.80
C ARG A 66 -8.87 -1.73 2.97
N LEU A 67 -7.65 -2.27 2.91
CA LEU A 67 -6.65 -2.02 3.94
C LEU A 67 -6.28 -0.54 3.98
N MET A 68 -6.06 0.08 2.81
CA MET A 68 -5.74 1.50 2.74
C MET A 68 -6.86 2.39 3.29
N TYR A 69 -8.13 2.05 2.99
CA TYR A 69 -9.29 2.70 3.60
C TYR A 69 -9.22 2.61 5.12
N MET A 70 -9.04 1.41 5.68
CA MET A 70 -9.01 1.20 7.13
C MET A 70 -7.86 1.95 7.82
N PHE A 71 -6.70 2.09 7.18
CA PHE A 71 -5.60 2.89 7.73
C PHE A 71 -5.90 4.39 7.75
N ASN A 72 -6.70 4.89 6.81
CA ASN A 72 -7.07 6.31 6.72
C ASN A 72 -8.36 6.65 7.48
N ASP A 73 -9.13 5.66 7.90
CA ASP A 73 -10.36 5.87 8.67
C ASP A 73 -10.05 6.39 10.07
N SER A 74 -10.83 7.38 10.53
CA SER A 74 -10.59 8.06 11.80
C SER A 74 -10.80 7.20 13.04
N ASN A 75 -11.60 6.13 12.94
CA ASN A 75 -11.89 5.21 14.05
C ASN A 75 -10.96 3.98 13.99
N ILE A 76 -10.85 3.37 12.82
CA ILE A 76 -10.11 2.12 12.61
C ILE A 76 -8.59 2.37 12.56
N GLY A 77 -8.14 3.39 11.83
CA GLY A 77 -6.77 3.89 11.77
C GLY A 77 -6.47 5.00 12.76
N GLY A 78 -7.46 5.38 13.57
CA GLY A 78 -7.33 6.46 14.53
C GLY A 78 -6.20 6.24 15.54
N GLY A 79 -5.47 7.31 15.86
CA GLY A 79 -4.32 7.27 16.75
C GLY A 79 -2.97 7.16 16.04
N ILE A 80 -2.94 7.15 14.69
CA ILE A 80 -1.68 7.31 13.94
C ILE A 80 -1.26 8.77 14.03
N GLU A 81 -0.18 9.02 14.78
CA GLU A 81 0.35 10.36 14.96
C GLU A 81 1.30 10.77 13.82
N GLY A 82 1.51 12.08 13.66
CA GLY A 82 2.40 12.62 12.63
C GLY A 82 3.82 12.04 12.70
N THR A 83 4.33 11.81 13.90
CA THR A 83 5.67 11.28 14.15
C THR A 83 5.79 9.76 14.05
N ASP A 84 4.66 9.03 13.96
CA ASP A 84 4.69 7.58 13.84
C ASP A 84 5.33 7.16 12.52
N GLU A 85 6.09 6.09 12.61
CA GLU A 85 6.70 5.41 11.49
C GLU A 85 6.33 3.94 11.55
N PHE A 86 5.80 3.37 10.47
CA PHE A 86 5.51 1.96 10.40
C PHE A 86 5.55 1.46 8.95
N TYR A 87 5.85 0.16 8.78
CA TYR A 87 5.85 -0.51 7.50
C TYR A 87 5.37 -1.95 7.66
N ILE A 88 4.23 -2.27 7.07
CA ILE A 88 3.66 -3.63 7.08
C ILE A 88 3.63 -4.15 5.65
N GLU A 89 4.32 -5.25 5.41
CA GLU A 89 4.32 -5.93 4.13
C GLU A 89 3.22 -6.99 4.10
N PHE A 90 2.50 -7.05 3.00
CA PHE A 90 1.44 -8.01 2.74
C PHE A 90 1.76 -8.90 1.55
N MET A 91 1.26 -10.12 1.61
CA MET A 91 1.19 -11.05 0.49
C MET A 91 -0.23 -11.60 0.40
N ALA A 92 -0.97 -11.20 -0.61
CA ALA A 92 -2.35 -11.61 -0.86
C ALA A 92 -2.62 -11.68 -2.36
N MET A 93 -3.46 -12.59 -2.82
CA MET A 93 -3.83 -12.80 -4.24
C MET A 93 -2.62 -13.01 -5.16
N GLY A 94 -1.51 -13.56 -4.63
CA GLY A 94 -0.26 -13.75 -5.37
C GLY A 94 0.57 -12.48 -5.52
N GLU A 95 0.11 -11.36 -5.03
CA GLU A 95 0.79 -10.07 -5.06
C GLU A 95 1.46 -9.75 -3.74
N ARG A 96 2.55 -8.99 -3.84
CA ARG A 96 3.26 -8.43 -2.71
C ARG A 96 3.17 -6.93 -2.75
N PHE A 97 2.73 -6.35 -1.65
CA PHE A 97 2.62 -4.90 -1.46
C PHE A 97 2.90 -4.54 0.01
N TRP A 98 3.10 -3.28 0.28
CA TRP A 98 3.25 -2.80 1.64
C TRP A 98 2.47 -1.50 1.87
N ILE A 99 2.02 -1.33 3.09
CA ILE A 99 1.42 -0.10 3.60
C ILE A 99 2.32 0.42 4.70
N GLY A 100 2.64 1.69 4.63
CA GLY A 100 3.51 2.29 5.61
C GLY A 100 3.47 3.81 5.61
N LYS A 101 4.15 4.37 6.58
CA LYS A 101 4.23 5.81 6.80
C LYS A 101 5.61 6.14 7.35
N ALA A 102 6.28 7.08 6.71
CA ALA A 102 7.48 7.71 7.26
C ALA A 102 7.11 8.78 8.30
N PRO A 103 8.02 9.14 9.22
CA PRO A 103 7.80 10.25 10.14
C PRO A 103 7.42 11.53 9.39
N LEU A 104 6.35 12.19 9.84
CA LEU A 104 5.76 13.38 9.21
C LEU A 104 5.24 13.20 7.78
N GLY A 105 5.26 11.96 7.26
CA GLY A 105 4.70 11.61 5.95
C GLY A 105 3.23 11.20 6.02
N ASN A 106 2.67 10.91 4.84
CA ASN A 106 1.35 10.32 4.69
C ASN A 106 1.44 8.80 4.69
N ILE A 107 0.30 8.14 4.90
CA ILE A 107 0.18 6.69 4.71
C ILE A 107 0.24 6.41 3.20
N GLU A 108 1.10 5.49 2.80
CA GLU A 108 1.33 5.11 1.41
C GLU A 108 1.13 3.60 1.23
N LEU A 109 0.59 3.22 0.06
CA LEU A 109 0.56 1.85 -0.43
C LEU A 109 1.48 1.75 -1.63
N LYS A 110 2.36 0.75 -1.65
CA LYS A 110 3.25 0.48 -2.78
C LYS A 110 3.36 -1.01 -3.04
N THR A 111 3.46 -1.38 -4.30
CA THR A 111 3.69 -2.76 -4.73
C THR A 111 5.16 -3.15 -4.56
N GLY A 112 5.39 -4.44 -4.37
CA GLY A 112 6.73 -5.01 -4.22
C GLY A 112 7.12 -5.32 -2.78
N ALA A 113 8.38 -5.74 -2.59
CA ALA A 113 8.93 -6.10 -1.29
C ALA A 113 9.45 -4.87 -0.54
N MET A 114 9.32 -4.90 0.78
CA MET A 114 9.91 -3.93 1.70
C MET A 114 11.07 -4.59 2.47
N THR A 115 12.21 -3.90 2.60
CA THR A 115 13.41 -4.47 3.23
C THR A 115 13.47 -4.30 4.75
N ASP A 116 12.80 -3.30 5.30
CA ASP A 116 12.83 -2.98 6.74
C ASP A 116 11.42 -2.95 7.35
N GLN A 117 10.60 -3.94 6.97
CA GLN A 117 9.24 -4.05 7.47
C GLN A 117 9.18 -4.41 8.97
N ASP A 118 8.16 -3.88 9.64
CA ASP A 118 7.85 -4.18 11.04
C ASP A 118 7.21 -5.57 11.18
N ALA A 119 6.35 -5.90 10.21
CA ALA A 119 5.67 -7.18 10.13
C ALA A 119 5.44 -7.58 8.67
N HIS A 120 5.34 -8.90 8.45
CA HIS A 120 4.93 -9.50 7.19
C HIS A 120 3.66 -10.31 7.40
N VAL A 121 2.62 -10.01 6.65
CA VAL A 121 1.30 -10.64 6.73
C VAL A 121 1.01 -11.38 5.44
N ARG A 122 0.74 -12.68 5.53
CA ARG A 122 0.32 -13.50 4.39
C ARG A 122 -1.13 -13.90 4.57
N ILE A 123 -1.94 -13.62 3.55
CA ILE A 123 -3.38 -13.93 3.51
C ILE A 123 -3.60 -14.90 2.36
N ALA A 124 -4.22 -16.04 2.64
CA ALA A 124 -4.59 -16.99 1.61
C ALA A 124 -5.69 -16.39 0.70
N ASN A 125 -5.70 -16.75 -0.58
CA ASN A 125 -6.62 -16.17 -1.56
C ASN A 125 -8.09 -16.38 -1.20
N ASP A 126 -8.45 -17.56 -0.70
CA ASP A 126 -9.83 -17.87 -0.27
C ASP A 126 -10.27 -16.95 0.90
N VAL A 127 -9.34 -16.60 1.78
CA VAL A 127 -9.60 -15.73 2.93
C VAL A 127 -9.80 -14.26 2.51
N VAL A 128 -9.16 -13.83 1.42
CA VAL A 128 -9.35 -12.47 0.90
C VAL A 128 -10.81 -12.20 0.57
N SER A 129 -11.50 -13.14 -0.08
CA SER A 129 -12.92 -12.99 -0.40
C SER A 129 -13.79 -12.84 0.85
N ASP A 130 -13.50 -13.63 1.89
CA ASP A 130 -14.21 -13.55 3.17
C ASP A 130 -13.96 -12.20 3.86
N LEU A 131 -12.70 -11.73 3.84
CA LEU A 131 -12.35 -10.42 4.39
C LEU A 131 -13.00 -9.26 3.62
N LEU A 132 -13.15 -9.38 2.30
CA LEU A 132 -13.81 -8.38 1.47
C LEU A 132 -15.34 -8.38 1.66
N SER A 133 -15.94 -9.44 2.16
CA SER A 133 -17.38 -9.50 2.45
C SER A 133 -17.76 -8.82 3.76
N ALA A 134 -16.81 -8.54 4.65
CA ALA A 134 -17.08 -7.91 5.94
C ALA A 134 -17.61 -6.48 5.76
N ALA A 135 -18.77 -6.16 6.35
CA ALA A 135 -19.37 -4.84 6.28
C ALA A 135 -18.90 -3.89 7.42
N THR A 136 -18.29 -4.46 8.46
CA THR A 136 -17.82 -3.70 9.63
C THR A 136 -16.40 -4.13 10.02
N PHE A 137 -15.70 -3.25 10.77
CA PHE A 137 -14.37 -3.59 11.29
C PHE A 137 -14.40 -4.76 12.28
N ASP A 138 -15.47 -4.90 13.04
CA ASP A 138 -15.68 -6.04 13.95
C ASP A 138 -15.80 -7.36 13.19
N GLU A 139 -16.54 -7.39 12.09
CA GLU A 139 -16.66 -8.58 11.24
C GLU A 139 -15.32 -8.91 10.59
N PHE A 140 -14.64 -7.91 10.03
CA PHE A 140 -13.29 -8.06 9.49
C PHE A 140 -12.33 -8.65 10.53
N THR A 141 -12.36 -8.12 11.74
CA THR A 141 -11.53 -8.58 12.86
C THR A 141 -11.83 -10.04 13.23
N LYS A 142 -13.11 -10.42 13.30
CA LYS A 142 -13.51 -11.81 13.60
C LYS A 142 -13.01 -12.78 12.55
N ILE A 143 -13.21 -12.47 11.25
CA ILE A 143 -12.76 -13.29 10.13
C ILE A 143 -11.22 -13.41 10.15
N TYR A 144 -10.52 -12.29 10.25
CA TYR A 144 -9.06 -12.23 10.28
C TYR A 144 -8.47 -13.10 11.42
N LEU A 145 -8.98 -12.93 12.64
CA LEU A 145 -8.52 -13.68 13.81
C LEU A 145 -8.90 -15.16 13.75
N GLN A 146 -10.04 -15.50 13.16
CA GLN A 146 -10.43 -16.89 12.94
C GLN A 146 -9.38 -17.61 12.09
N TYR A 147 -9.01 -17.07 10.93
CA TYR A 147 -8.02 -17.68 10.04
C TYR A 147 -6.58 -17.55 10.55
N TYR A 148 -6.31 -16.62 11.43
CA TYR A 148 -5.03 -16.54 12.14
C TYR A 148 -4.89 -17.65 13.21
N LYS A 149 -5.95 -17.92 13.98
CA LYS A 149 -5.94 -18.93 15.05
C LYS A 149 -6.14 -20.35 14.54
N SER A 150 -6.93 -20.52 13.51
CA SER A 150 -7.35 -21.82 12.95
C SER A 150 -6.84 -21.93 11.50
N ALA A 151 -5.52 -21.81 11.31
CA ALA A 151 -4.91 -21.91 9.99
C ALA A 151 -5.03 -23.34 9.43
N GLU A 152 -5.63 -23.44 8.25
CA GLU A 152 -5.77 -24.68 7.48
C GLU A 152 -5.06 -24.55 6.12
N ALA A 153 -4.86 -25.65 5.42
CA ALA A 153 -4.28 -25.64 4.08
C ALA A 153 -5.17 -24.82 3.13
N GLY A 154 -4.64 -23.77 2.53
CA GLY A 154 -5.36 -22.87 1.63
C GLY A 154 -6.23 -21.80 2.31
N LYS A 155 -6.45 -21.88 3.63
CA LYS A 155 -7.25 -20.92 4.42
C LYS A 155 -6.51 -20.50 5.67
N PHE A 156 -5.73 -19.45 5.56
CA PHE A 156 -4.91 -18.94 6.67
C PHE A 156 -4.64 -17.46 6.57
N VAL A 157 -4.40 -16.86 7.72
CA VAL A 157 -3.68 -15.62 7.90
C VAL A 157 -2.41 -15.94 8.68
N LYS A 158 -1.25 -15.62 8.16
CA LYS A 158 0.04 -15.83 8.83
C LYS A 158 0.73 -14.49 9.06
N ILE A 159 1.16 -14.25 10.28
CA ILE A 159 1.80 -13.01 10.71
C ILE A 159 3.24 -13.34 11.16
N GLU A 160 4.19 -12.64 10.59
CA GLU A 160 5.59 -12.68 11.01
C GLU A 160 6.00 -11.29 11.48
N VAL A 161 6.11 -11.12 12.77
CA VAL A 161 6.62 -9.89 13.39
C VAL A 161 8.13 -9.84 13.25
N ARG A 162 8.67 -8.75 12.69
CA ARG A 162 10.11 -8.58 12.40
C ARG A 162 10.82 -7.66 13.39
N LYS A 163 10.10 -6.76 14.02
CA LYS A 163 10.65 -5.83 15.02
C LYS A 163 10.32 -6.27 16.44
N PRO A 164 11.13 -5.92 17.44
CA PRO A 164 10.81 -6.14 18.83
C PRO A 164 9.50 -5.45 19.25
N ILE A 165 8.76 -6.06 20.16
CA ILE A 165 7.48 -5.53 20.66
C ILE A 165 7.62 -4.11 21.25
N THR A 166 8.73 -3.81 21.90
CA THR A 166 9.03 -2.48 22.43
C THR A 166 9.08 -1.41 21.36
N ASP A 167 9.65 -1.75 20.19
CA ASP A 167 9.75 -0.83 19.07
C ASP A 167 8.39 -0.67 18.37
N LEU A 168 7.64 -1.76 18.23
CA LEU A 168 6.27 -1.71 17.70
C LEU A 168 5.36 -0.83 18.56
N ASN A 169 5.46 -0.93 19.89
CA ASN A 169 4.67 -0.09 20.79
C ASN A 169 4.99 1.40 20.63
N ARG A 170 6.26 1.76 20.40
CA ARG A 170 6.66 3.15 20.12
C ARG A 170 6.11 3.65 18.78
N ARG A 171 5.93 2.74 17.81
CA ARG A 171 5.40 3.02 16.48
C ARG A 171 3.86 3.05 16.41
N GLY A 172 3.17 2.96 17.54
CA GLY A 172 1.71 3.08 17.63
C GLY A 172 0.94 1.76 17.53
N TYR A 173 1.59 0.61 17.37
CA TYR A 173 0.90 -0.68 17.20
C TYR A 173 0.01 -1.08 18.37
N ALA A 174 0.28 -0.62 19.59
CA ALA A 174 -0.56 -0.91 20.74
C ALA A 174 -1.84 -0.05 20.82
N ARG A 175 -1.84 1.16 20.20
CA ARG A 175 -2.93 2.12 20.34
C ARG A 175 -3.86 2.19 19.11
N VAL A 176 -3.34 1.87 17.92
CA VAL A 176 -4.10 1.96 16.65
C VAL A 176 -4.82 0.63 16.38
N PRO A 177 -6.17 0.60 16.28
CA PRO A 177 -6.94 -0.62 16.15
C PRO A 177 -6.50 -1.54 15.01
N ILE A 178 -6.36 -1.01 13.79
CA ILE A 178 -5.94 -1.81 12.64
C ILE A 178 -4.51 -2.34 12.80
N MET A 179 -3.57 -1.55 13.28
CA MET A 179 -2.19 -1.98 13.47
C MET A 179 -2.10 -3.07 14.55
N LYS A 180 -2.88 -2.91 15.62
CA LYS A 180 -3.00 -3.91 16.69
C LYS A 180 -3.53 -5.24 16.15
N LEU A 181 -4.55 -5.22 15.30
CA LEU A 181 -5.08 -6.42 14.65
C LEU A 181 -4.02 -7.10 13.77
N LEU A 182 -3.37 -6.34 12.91
CA LEU A 182 -2.45 -6.87 11.89
C LEU A 182 -1.18 -7.52 12.46
N ILE A 183 -0.75 -7.16 13.67
CA ILE A 183 0.37 -7.86 14.34
C ILE A 183 -0.10 -9.02 15.25
N GLY A 184 -1.38 -9.35 15.23
CA GLY A 184 -1.93 -10.46 16.00
C GLY A 184 -1.86 -10.23 17.52
N SER A 185 -1.97 -8.98 17.98
CA SER A 185 -2.00 -8.68 19.42
C SER A 185 -3.31 -9.11 20.10
N ALA A 186 -4.00 -10.04 19.50
CA ALA A 186 -4.90 -10.94 20.20
C ALA A 186 -4.08 -12.02 20.95
N ARG A 187 -3.01 -11.60 21.61
CA ARG A 187 -2.29 -12.43 22.58
C ARG A 187 -2.86 -12.23 23.95
#